data_3d6042731e52a3cbc0f8affbb0114017
#
_entry.id   3d6042731e52a3cbc0f8affbb0114017
#
_cell.length_a   1.000
_cell.length_b   1.000
_cell.length_c   1.000
_cell.angle_alpha   90.00
_cell.angle_beta   90.00
_cell.angle_gamma   90.00
#
_symmetry.space_group_name_H-M   'P 1'
#
loop_
_entity.id
_entity.type
_entity.pdbx_description
1 polymer ?
#
loop_
_entity_poly.entity_id
_entity_poly.type
_entity_poly.pdbx_seq_one_letter_code
_entity_poly.pdbx_strand_id
1 'polypeptide(L)'
;MPYGDVATSSYGKRRHLVLRQRRYLVLRQAPSLCRTGSVTGHDTIDYVLDIGYSLSRRFPDPPQTDYRRAGVRDLRHDLFCGDVYLADTKADREVSTAWGWVPVLDFAWALCDIVEQLDQDPRGSRSAKPQFAELDFTESTDRMLFERRFGWVDIAADWMPVEEPPITFSHRLLRREARDFLHDLIADLTDMHDGLADNPAIWDLQARFPRLPS
;
A
#
# COMPACT_ATOMS: atom_id res chain seq x y z
N MET A 1 -27.55 41.40 -7.17
CA MET A 1 -27.05 40.03 -7.34
C MET A 1 -26.01 39.79 -6.24
N PRO A 2 -26.28 39.04 -5.19
CA PRO A 2 -25.28 38.72 -4.19
C PRO A 2 -24.61 37.40 -4.52
N TYR A 3 -23.29 37.39 -4.43
CA TYR A 3 -22.41 36.23 -4.55
C TYR A 3 -22.63 35.30 -3.34
N GLY A 4 -22.92 34.01 -3.66
CA GLY A 4 -23.07 32.99 -2.64
C GLY A 4 -21.71 32.46 -2.14
N ASP A 5 -21.64 32.28 -0.83
CA ASP A 5 -20.52 31.72 -0.09
C ASP A 5 -20.22 30.30 -0.51
N VAL A 6 -18.94 30.05 -0.84
CA VAL A 6 -18.39 28.70 -1.04
C VAL A 6 -18.12 28.11 0.34
N ALA A 7 -18.97 27.16 0.73
CA ALA A 7 -18.75 26.36 1.94
C ALA A 7 -17.54 25.44 1.71
N THR A 8 -16.44 25.74 2.39
CA THR A 8 -15.28 24.82 2.52
C THR A 8 -15.70 23.62 3.36
N SER A 9 -15.90 22.49 2.68
CA SER A 9 -16.24 21.21 3.29
C SER A 9 -15.02 20.61 4.00
N SER A 10 -15.03 20.63 5.31
CA SER A 10 -14.07 19.91 6.16
C SER A 10 -14.42 18.39 6.18
N TYR A 11 -14.19 17.70 5.08
CA TYR A 11 -14.29 16.25 4.99
C TYR A 11 -12.89 15.64 5.06
N GLY A 12 -12.52 15.02 6.17
CA GLY A 12 -11.25 14.31 6.15
C GLY A 12 -10.80 13.56 7.39
N LYS A 13 -11.42 13.65 8.55
CA LYS A 13 -10.79 13.08 9.77
C LYS A 13 -11.51 11.93 10.49
N ARG A 14 -12.61 11.36 9.98
CA ARG A 14 -13.39 10.42 10.81
C ARG A 14 -13.51 8.96 10.30
N ARG A 15 -12.91 8.56 9.20
CA ARG A 15 -13.15 7.22 8.63
C ARG A 15 -11.98 6.23 8.70
N HIS A 16 -10.75 6.68 8.97
CA HIS A 16 -9.58 5.78 9.08
C HIS A 16 -9.48 4.97 10.38
N LEU A 17 -10.35 5.23 11.36
CA LEU A 17 -10.23 4.63 12.71
C LEU A 17 -10.75 3.19 12.83
N VAL A 18 -11.56 2.70 11.90
CA VAL A 18 -12.28 1.43 12.10
C VAL A 18 -11.44 0.21 11.70
N LEU A 19 -10.58 0.31 10.69
CA LEU A 19 -9.71 -0.79 10.28
C LEU A 19 -8.43 -0.89 11.12
N ARG A 20 -7.92 0.23 11.66
CA ARG A 20 -6.80 0.24 12.60
C ARG A 20 -7.06 -0.54 13.89
N GLN A 21 -8.31 -0.70 14.34
CA GLN A 21 -8.60 -1.38 15.61
C GLN A 21 -8.35 -2.90 15.59
N ARG A 22 -8.39 -3.58 14.46
CA ARG A 22 -8.18 -5.03 14.43
C ARG A 22 -6.71 -5.44 14.58
N ARG A 23 -5.75 -4.72 14.04
CA ARG A 23 -4.30 -5.03 14.19
C ARG A 23 -3.73 -4.60 15.55
N TYR A 24 -4.19 -3.50 16.16
CA TYR A 24 -3.71 -3.04 17.46
C TYR A 24 -4.15 -3.94 18.64
N LEU A 25 -5.24 -4.68 18.52
CA LEU A 25 -5.71 -5.57 19.59
C LEU A 25 -4.91 -6.87 19.71
N VAL A 26 -4.26 -7.33 18.66
CA VAL A 26 -3.46 -8.59 18.69
C VAL A 26 -2.06 -8.36 19.28
N LEU A 27 -1.52 -7.14 19.22
CA LEU A 27 -0.16 -6.85 19.75
C LEU A 27 -0.10 -6.52 21.25
N ARG A 28 -1.24 -6.39 21.95
CA ARG A 28 -1.26 -6.06 23.39
C ARG A 28 -1.26 -7.25 24.34
N GLN A 29 -1.17 -8.48 23.85
CA GLN A 29 -1.14 -9.68 24.72
C GLN A 29 0.16 -10.49 24.61
N ALA A 30 1.32 -9.86 24.55
CA ALA A 30 2.57 -10.55 24.83
C ALA A 30 3.01 -10.27 26.27
N PRO A 31 3.27 -11.29 27.11
CA PRO A 31 3.64 -11.09 28.50
C PRO A 31 5.04 -10.51 28.62
N SER A 32 5.18 -9.50 29.47
CA SER A 32 6.43 -8.94 29.95
C SER A 32 7.36 -10.03 30.49
N LEU A 33 8.48 -10.27 29.83
CA LEU A 33 9.64 -10.91 30.43
C LEU A 33 10.74 -9.85 30.58
N CYS A 34 10.87 -9.35 31.81
CA CYS A 34 12.03 -8.59 32.23
C CYS A 34 13.31 -9.41 31.99
N ARG A 35 14.21 -8.88 31.18
CA ARG A 35 15.62 -9.26 31.17
C ARG A 35 16.46 -7.99 31.20
N THR A 36 17.00 -7.73 32.36
CA THR A 36 18.10 -6.80 32.61
C THR A 36 19.34 -7.27 31.87
N GLY A 37 19.86 -6.46 30.96
CA GLY A 37 21.09 -6.75 30.20
C GLY A 37 21.54 -5.52 29.43
N SER A 38 22.52 -4.87 30.01
CA SER A 38 23.56 -3.94 29.48
C SER A 38 23.34 -3.29 28.10
N VAL A 39 23.26 -1.99 28.17
CA VAL A 39 23.12 -1.01 27.07
C VAL A 39 24.45 -0.86 26.33
N THR A 40 24.47 -1.22 25.05
CA THR A 40 25.28 -0.53 24.04
C THR A 40 24.30 -0.03 22.99
N GLY A 41 23.99 1.27 23.09
CA GLY A 41 22.96 1.90 22.28
C GLY A 41 23.41 2.06 20.83
N HIS A 42 22.80 1.30 19.95
CA HIS A 42 22.38 1.80 18.64
C HIS A 42 20.86 1.88 18.73
N ASP A 43 20.34 3.10 18.80
CA ASP A 43 18.93 3.37 18.59
C ASP A 43 18.58 2.87 17.19
N THR A 44 18.14 1.63 17.10
CA THR A 44 17.49 1.08 15.93
C THR A 44 16.19 1.86 15.82
N ILE A 45 16.15 2.84 14.93
CA ILE A 45 14.92 3.53 14.58
C ILE A 45 14.04 2.46 13.93
N ASP A 46 13.14 1.87 14.70
CA ASP A 46 12.14 0.93 14.18
C ASP A 46 11.13 1.72 13.34
N TYR A 47 11.44 1.87 12.06
CA TYR A 47 10.46 2.34 11.08
C TYR A 47 9.35 1.29 10.96
N VAL A 48 8.12 1.73 11.03
CA VAL A 48 6.96 0.86 10.86
C VAL A 48 6.18 1.37 9.65
N LEU A 49 6.38 0.70 8.52
CA LEU A 49 5.58 0.89 7.32
C LEU A 49 4.28 0.10 7.45
N ASP A 50 3.17 0.74 7.18
CA ASP A 50 1.87 0.10 7.02
C ASP A 50 1.35 0.39 5.61
N ILE A 51 1.01 -0.66 4.87
CA ILE A 51 0.40 -0.58 3.54
C ILE A 51 -1.01 -1.13 3.66
N GLY A 52 -1.99 -0.37 3.17
CA GLY A 52 -3.36 -0.82 3.30
C GLY A 52 -4.30 -0.20 2.29
N TYR A 53 -5.57 -0.57 2.41
CA TYR A 53 -6.62 -0.12 1.51
C TYR A 53 -7.96 0.04 2.24
N SER A 54 -8.90 0.70 1.57
CA SER A 54 -10.31 0.69 1.94
C SER A 54 -11.17 0.59 0.68
N LEU A 55 -12.15 -0.31 0.66
CA LEU A 55 -13.09 -0.39 -0.47
C LEU A 55 -14.09 0.77 -0.44
N SER A 56 -14.40 1.29 -1.61
CA SER A 56 -15.30 2.42 -1.78
C SER A 56 -16.75 1.97 -1.75
N ARG A 57 -17.57 2.68 -0.98
CA ARG A 57 -19.03 2.53 -1.08
C ARG A 57 -19.64 3.33 -2.23
N ARG A 58 -18.87 4.26 -2.79
CA ARG A 58 -19.30 5.14 -3.88
C ARG A 58 -19.18 4.46 -5.23
N PHE A 59 -18.22 3.55 -5.37
CA PHE A 59 -17.93 2.80 -6.57
C PHE A 59 -18.01 1.30 -6.26
N PRO A 60 -19.21 0.76 -5.97
CA PRO A 60 -19.38 -0.66 -5.70
C PRO A 60 -19.24 -1.45 -7.01
N ASP A 61 -18.79 -2.67 -6.90
CA ASP A 61 -18.76 -3.58 -8.02
C ASP A 61 -20.19 -3.82 -8.57
N PRO A 62 -20.34 -4.10 -9.87
CA PRO A 62 -21.63 -4.42 -10.45
C PRO A 62 -22.29 -5.61 -9.72
N PRO A 63 -23.60 -5.55 -9.40
CA PRO A 63 -24.22 -6.56 -8.51
C PRO A 63 -24.32 -7.98 -9.10
N GLN A 64 -24.03 -8.16 -10.39
CA GLN A 64 -24.05 -9.47 -11.07
C GLN A 64 -22.64 -9.92 -11.51
N THR A 65 -21.60 -9.40 -10.88
CA THR A 65 -20.22 -9.75 -11.22
C THR A 65 -19.94 -11.24 -10.94
N ASP A 66 -19.57 -11.99 -11.98
CA ASP A 66 -19.07 -13.36 -11.83
C ASP A 66 -17.54 -13.29 -11.56
N TYR A 67 -17.16 -13.21 -10.30
CA TYR A 67 -15.75 -13.07 -9.90
C TYR A 67 -14.88 -14.26 -10.30
N ARG A 68 -15.45 -15.46 -10.47
CA ARG A 68 -14.73 -16.65 -10.96
C ARG A 68 -14.24 -16.47 -12.39
N ARG A 69 -14.99 -15.72 -13.22
CA ARG A 69 -14.75 -15.53 -14.64
C ARG A 69 -14.30 -14.11 -15.00
N ALA A 70 -14.25 -13.23 -14.03
CA ALA A 70 -13.76 -11.87 -14.26
C ALA A 70 -12.36 -11.90 -14.87
N GLY A 71 -12.18 -11.18 -15.97
CA GLY A 71 -10.89 -11.10 -16.67
C GLY A 71 -9.85 -10.33 -15.85
N VAL A 72 -8.57 -10.54 -16.16
CA VAL A 72 -7.47 -9.77 -15.54
C VAL A 72 -7.70 -8.26 -15.68
N ARG A 73 -8.21 -7.81 -16.84
CA ARG A 73 -8.51 -6.40 -17.07
C ARG A 73 -9.58 -5.89 -16.10
N ASP A 74 -10.69 -6.63 -15.97
CA ASP A 74 -11.80 -6.20 -15.11
C ASP A 74 -11.34 -6.15 -13.64
N LEU A 75 -10.58 -7.16 -13.20
CA LEU A 75 -10.02 -7.22 -11.85
C LEU A 75 -9.04 -6.06 -11.57
N ARG A 76 -8.27 -5.65 -12.59
CA ARG A 76 -7.27 -4.59 -12.43
C ARG A 76 -7.84 -3.18 -12.54
N HIS A 77 -8.92 -2.97 -13.32
CA HIS A 77 -9.32 -1.61 -13.64
C HIS A 77 -10.78 -1.27 -13.29
N ASP A 78 -11.65 -2.27 -13.23
CA ASP A 78 -13.09 -2.02 -13.13
C ASP A 78 -13.70 -2.49 -11.79
N LEU A 79 -12.98 -3.36 -11.04
CA LEU A 79 -13.50 -3.97 -9.81
C LEU A 79 -12.68 -3.55 -8.59
N PHE A 80 -13.29 -3.71 -7.41
CA PHE A 80 -12.65 -3.44 -6.11
C PHE A 80 -12.07 -2.04 -6.00
N CYS A 81 -12.82 -1.05 -6.45
CA CYS A 81 -12.43 0.35 -6.32
C CYS A 81 -12.39 0.82 -4.87
N GLY A 82 -11.40 1.64 -4.55
CA GLY A 82 -11.23 2.13 -3.19
C GLY A 82 -10.17 3.21 -3.06
N ASP A 83 -9.57 3.27 -1.89
CA ASP A 83 -8.40 4.09 -1.60
C ASP A 83 -7.27 3.20 -1.10
N VAL A 84 -6.04 3.60 -1.37
CA VAL A 84 -4.82 2.93 -0.92
C VAL A 84 -3.93 3.88 -0.14
N TYR A 85 -3.11 3.35 0.77
CA TYR A 85 -2.19 4.16 1.54
C TYR A 85 -0.88 3.42 1.85
N LEU A 86 0.17 4.23 2.05
CA LEU A 86 1.43 3.83 2.66
C LEU A 86 1.68 4.79 3.82
N ALA A 87 1.82 4.27 5.03
CA ALA A 87 1.95 5.09 6.22
C ALA A 87 3.22 4.78 7.01
N ASP A 88 3.92 5.84 7.43
CA ASP A 88 4.89 5.77 8.53
C ASP A 88 4.11 5.97 9.83
N THR A 89 3.77 4.86 10.48
CA THR A 89 2.97 4.91 11.70
C THR A 89 3.71 5.52 12.90
N LYS A 90 5.04 5.60 12.83
CA LYS A 90 5.85 6.23 13.88
C LYS A 90 5.93 7.74 13.71
N ALA A 91 6.12 8.20 12.49
CA ALA A 91 6.17 9.63 12.19
C ALA A 91 4.78 10.26 12.00
N ASP A 92 3.70 9.45 12.07
CA ASP A 92 2.32 9.87 11.79
C ASP A 92 2.18 10.56 10.42
N ARG A 93 2.82 9.97 9.41
CA ARG A 93 2.86 10.47 8.04
C ARG A 93 2.33 9.42 7.08
N GLU A 94 1.65 9.87 6.04
CA GLU A 94 0.94 8.98 5.13
C GLU A 94 0.95 9.54 3.71
N VAL A 95 1.17 8.66 2.73
CA VAL A 95 0.85 8.89 1.32
C VAL A 95 -0.39 8.08 1.03
N SER A 96 -1.52 8.74 0.82
CA SER A 96 -2.80 8.07 0.59
C SER A 96 -3.59 8.72 -0.53
N THR A 97 -4.43 7.90 -1.16
CA THR A 97 -5.48 8.40 -2.05
C THR A 97 -6.75 8.65 -1.23
N ALA A 98 -7.56 9.61 -1.66
CA ALA A 98 -8.85 9.91 -1.04
C ALA A 98 -9.93 10.04 -2.12
N TRP A 99 -9.76 9.32 -3.23
CA TRP A 99 -10.59 9.44 -4.43
C TRP A 99 -11.70 8.42 -4.47
N GLY A 100 -11.47 7.25 -3.84
CA GLY A 100 -12.41 6.13 -3.74
C GLY A 100 -12.60 5.34 -5.04
N TRP A 101 -11.85 5.65 -6.09
CA TRP A 101 -11.96 4.99 -7.40
C TRP A 101 -10.71 4.19 -7.79
N VAL A 102 -9.68 4.15 -6.96
CA VAL A 102 -8.46 3.40 -7.24
C VAL A 102 -8.76 1.89 -7.21
N PRO A 103 -8.49 1.14 -8.29
CA PRO A 103 -8.63 -0.31 -8.28
C PRO A 103 -7.56 -0.93 -7.38
N VAL A 104 -7.94 -1.46 -6.22
CA VAL A 104 -6.97 -1.92 -5.21
C VAL A 104 -6.16 -3.14 -5.66
N LEU A 105 -6.72 -3.97 -6.55
CA LEU A 105 -5.95 -5.08 -7.15
C LEU A 105 -4.91 -4.57 -8.15
N ASP A 106 -5.20 -3.51 -8.92
CA ASP A 106 -4.18 -2.93 -9.81
C ASP A 106 -3.02 -2.34 -9.01
N PHE A 107 -3.32 -1.64 -7.91
CA PHE A 107 -2.31 -1.19 -6.97
C PHE A 107 -1.45 -2.36 -6.45
N ALA A 108 -2.07 -3.50 -6.13
CA ALA A 108 -1.36 -4.68 -5.66
C ALA A 108 -0.40 -5.26 -6.73
N TRP A 109 -0.86 -5.35 -8.00
CA TRP A 109 0.02 -5.77 -9.12
C TRP A 109 1.16 -4.79 -9.33
N ALA A 110 0.86 -3.49 -9.37
CA ALA A 110 1.87 -2.44 -9.54
C ALA A 110 2.89 -2.43 -8.41
N LEU A 111 2.46 -2.65 -7.16
CA LEU A 111 3.37 -2.74 -6.01
C LEU A 111 4.35 -3.92 -6.15
N CYS A 112 3.89 -5.08 -6.68
CA CYS A 112 4.79 -6.18 -7.02
C CYS A 112 5.82 -5.76 -8.07
N ASP A 113 5.37 -5.12 -9.16
CA ASP A 113 6.24 -4.66 -10.24
C ASP A 113 7.28 -3.67 -9.72
N ILE A 114 6.88 -2.73 -8.85
CA ILE A 114 7.75 -1.76 -8.21
C ILE A 114 8.82 -2.46 -7.37
N VAL A 115 8.44 -3.39 -6.52
CA VAL A 115 9.40 -4.12 -5.68
C VAL A 115 10.38 -4.91 -6.54
N GLU A 116 9.89 -5.62 -7.58
CA GLU A 116 10.73 -6.34 -8.51
C GLU A 116 11.70 -5.40 -9.28
N GLN A 117 11.22 -4.23 -9.70
CA GLN A 117 12.04 -3.23 -10.40
C GLN A 117 13.13 -2.66 -9.50
N LEU A 118 12.78 -2.35 -8.25
CA LEU A 118 13.74 -1.86 -7.26
C LEU A 118 14.75 -2.96 -6.82
N ASP A 119 14.43 -4.24 -7.03
CA ASP A 119 15.34 -5.37 -6.76
C ASP A 119 16.35 -5.62 -7.88
N GLN A 120 16.12 -5.09 -9.08
CA GLN A 120 17.02 -5.25 -10.22
C GLN A 120 18.32 -4.43 -10.04
N ASP A 121 19.03 -4.71 -8.96
CA ASP A 121 20.37 -4.14 -8.78
C ASP A 121 21.32 -4.81 -9.79
N PRO A 122 21.96 -4.09 -10.73
CA PRO A 122 22.98 -4.67 -11.57
C PRO A 122 24.11 -5.14 -10.66
N ARG A 123 24.22 -6.43 -10.52
CA ARG A 123 25.11 -7.23 -9.69
C ARG A 123 26.38 -6.50 -9.26
N GLY A 124 26.45 -6.10 -8.00
CA GLY A 124 27.69 -5.69 -7.35
C GLY A 124 28.24 -4.33 -7.78
N SER A 125 27.51 -3.59 -8.58
CA SER A 125 27.88 -2.21 -8.84
C SER A 125 27.61 -1.40 -7.56
N ARG A 126 28.65 -0.94 -6.89
CA ARG A 126 28.60 0.17 -5.95
C ARG A 126 28.18 1.46 -6.68
N SER A 127 27.35 1.32 -7.70
CA SER A 127 26.85 2.43 -8.51
C SER A 127 25.94 3.26 -7.61
N ALA A 128 26.40 4.45 -7.31
CA ALA A 128 25.67 5.46 -6.56
C ALA A 128 24.43 6.00 -7.31
N LYS A 129 23.99 5.31 -8.38
CA LYS A 129 22.84 5.75 -9.15
C LYS A 129 21.57 5.28 -8.45
N PRO A 130 20.63 6.19 -8.18
CA PRO A 130 19.33 5.82 -7.63
C PRO A 130 18.56 4.93 -8.62
N GLN A 131 17.77 4.01 -8.09
CA GLN A 131 16.79 3.24 -8.84
C GLN A 131 15.44 3.90 -8.65
N PHE A 132 14.67 4.00 -9.71
CA PHE A 132 13.36 4.62 -9.71
C PHE A 132 12.33 3.58 -10.15
N ALA A 133 11.19 3.62 -9.50
CA ALA A 133 9.97 2.97 -9.95
C ALA A 133 8.81 3.96 -9.77
N GLU A 134 7.78 3.80 -10.57
CA GLU A 134 6.65 4.71 -10.62
C GLU A 134 5.36 3.92 -10.69
N LEU A 135 4.35 4.39 -9.98
CA LEU A 135 2.99 3.92 -10.08
C LEU A 135 2.16 5.04 -10.67
N ASP A 136 1.67 4.84 -11.89
CA ASP A 136 0.70 5.71 -12.55
C ASP A 136 -0.71 5.25 -12.20
N PHE A 137 -1.54 6.17 -11.74
CA PHE A 137 -2.96 5.90 -11.59
C PHE A 137 -3.65 6.20 -12.92
N THR A 138 -4.01 5.15 -13.68
CA THR A 138 -4.50 5.20 -15.06
C THR A 138 -5.67 6.15 -15.31
N GLU A 139 -6.45 6.43 -14.28
CA GLU A 139 -7.62 7.31 -14.35
C GLU A 139 -7.29 8.78 -14.02
N SER A 140 -6.04 9.10 -13.69
CA SER A 140 -5.58 10.45 -13.40
C SER A 140 -4.17 10.69 -13.95
N THR A 141 -3.66 11.91 -13.80
CA THR A 141 -2.26 12.23 -14.09
C THR A 141 -1.37 12.08 -12.86
N ASP A 142 -1.95 11.64 -11.74
CA ASP A 142 -1.25 11.55 -10.46
C ASP A 142 -0.38 10.30 -10.40
N ARG A 143 0.79 10.44 -9.79
CA ARG A 143 1.79 9.38 -9.71
C ARG A 143 2.36 9.25 -8.30
N MET A 144 2.69 8.02 -7.94
CA MET A 144 3.48 7.74 -6.75
C MET A 144 4.87 7.30 -7.19
N LEU A 145 5.90 7.96 -6.66
CA LEU A 145 7.31 7.78 -7.03
C LEU A 145 8.04 7.05 -5.92
N PHE A 146 8.85 6.07 -6.31
CA PHE A 146 9.71 5.28 -5.43
C PHE A 146 11.15 5.46 -5.88
N GLU A 147 11.99 6.04 -5.02
CA GLU A 147 13.40 6.21 -5.29
C GLU A 147 14.23 5.39 -4.29
N ARG A 148 14.96 4.38 -4.77
CA ARG A 148 15.85 3.58 -3.94
C ARG A 148 17.27 4.09 -3.98
N ARG A 149 17.83 4.36 -2.78
CA ARG A 149 19.26 4.70 -2.57
C ARG A 149 19.82 3.91 -1.40
N PHE A 150 20.92 3.18 -1.63
CA PHE A 150 21.67 2.49 -0.56
C PHE A 150 20.82 1.64 0.39
N GLY A 151 19.79 0.98 -0.12
CA GLY A 151 18.91 0.12 0.70
C GLY A 151 17.74 0.85 1.38
N TRP A 152 17.59 2.15 1.17
CA TRP A 152 16.45 2.95 1.56
C TRP A 152 15.59 3.28 0.34
N VAL A 153 14.29 3.44 0.56
CA VAL A 153 13.34 3.85 -0.47
C VAL A 153 12.61 5.09 0.04
N ASP A 154 12.71 6.15 -0.73
CA ASP A 154 11.93 7.38 -0.57
C ASP A 154 10.66 7.25 -1.40
N ILE A 155 9.50 7.50 -0.78
CA ILE A 155 8.18 7.41 -1.40
C ILE A 155 7.53 8.79 -1.35
N ALA A 156 7.17 9.31 -2.52
CA ALA A 156 6.48 10.58 -2.69
C ALA A 156 5.33 10.43 -3.68
N ALA A 157 4.41 11.38 -3.69
CA ALA A 157 3.32 11.43 -4.65
C ALA A 157 3.09 12.85 -5.17
N ASP A 158 2.66 12.97 -6.41
CA ASP A 158 2.46 14.26 -7.08
C ASP A 158 1.41 15.16 -6.38
N TRP A 159 0.50 14.54 -5.61
CA TRP A 159 -0.53 15.26 -4.83
C TRP A 159 -0.10 15.62 -3.40
N MET A 160 1.11 15.23 -2.98
CA MET A 160 1.65 15.68 -1.70
C MET A 160 2.03 17.16 -1.77
N PRO A 161 1.88 17.92 -0.66
CA PRO A 161 2.44 19.27 -0.60
C PRO A 161 3.94 19.28 -0.93
N VAL A 162 4.37 20.27 -1.72
CA VAL A 162 5.77 20.38 -2.18
C VAL A 162 6.76 20.48 -1.01
N GLU A 163 6.32 21.06 0.11
CA GLU A 163 7.13 21.22 1.31
C GLU A 163 7.20 19.95 2.16
N GLU A 164 6.35 18.97 1.87
CA GLU A 164 6.33 17.72 2.62
C GLU A 164 7.41 16.77 2.10
N PRO A 165 8.37 16.37 2.95
CA PRO A 165 9.42 15.46 2.51
C PRO A 165 8.82 14.07 2.22
N PRO A 166 9.46 13.26 1.34
CA PRO A 166 9.04 11.89 1.10
C PRO A 166 9.05 11.06 2.40
N ILE A 167 8.21 10.01 2.46
CA ILE A 167 8.33 9.01 3.52
C ILE A 167 9.45 8.03 3.15
N THR A 168 10.31 7.69 4.13
CA THR A 168 11.53 6.92 3.87
C THR A 168 11.54 5.62 4.67
N PHE A 169 11.75 4.49 3.99
CA PHE A 169 11.83 3.17 4.61
C PHE A 169 13.00 2.36 4.09
N SER A 170 13.42 1.33 4.86
CA SER A 170 14.34 0.37 4.28
C SER A 170 13.65 -0.43 3.17
N HIS A 171 14.37 -0.72 2.09
CA HIS A 171 13.87 -1.53 0.99
C HIS A 171 13.42 -2.92 1.45
N ARG A 172 14.12 -3.50 2.44
CA ARG A 172 13.71 -4.78 3.05
C ARG A 172 12.34 -4.68 3.73
N LEU A 173 12.05 -3.56 4.39
CA LEU A 173 10.76 -3.32 5.05
C LEU A 173 9.66 -3.19 3.99
N LEU A 174 9.87 -2.38 2.94
CA LEU A 174 8.91 -2.23 1.85
C LEU A 174 8.54 -3.60 1.25
N ARG A 175 9.53 -4.45 0.98
CA ARG A 175 9.30 -5.80 0.44
C ARG A 175 8.48 -6.69 1.36
N ARG A 176 8.76 -6.64 2.66
CA ARG A 176 8.01 -7.41 3.66
C ARG A 176 6.56 -6.94 3.73
N GLU A 177 6.35 -5.64 3.87
CA GLU A 177 5.00 -5.08 4.01
C GLU A 177 4.19 -5.21 2.71
N ALA A 178 4.82 -5.08 1.54
CA ALA A 178 4.16 -5.34 0.26
C ALA A 178 3.66 -6.79 0.16
N ARG A 179 4.47 -7.77 0.59
CA ARG A 179 4.04 -9.17 0.62
C ARG A 179 2.89 -9.38 1.60
N ASP A 180 3.00 -8.84 2.81
CA ASP A 180 1.99 -9.02 3.85
C ASP A 180 0.67 -8.34 3.42
N PHE A 181 0.74 -7.14 2.82
CA PHE A 181 -0.40 -6.45 2.21
C PHE A 181 -1.09 -7.31 1.14
N LEU A 182 -0.34 -7.90 0.22
CA LEU A 182 -0.89 -8.77 -0.84
C LEU A 182 -1.60 -9.98 -0.28
N HIS A 183 -1.01 -10.63 0.73
CA HIS A 183 -1.62 -11.77 1.38
C HIS A 183 -2.96 -11.39 2.03
N ASP A 184 -2.95 -10.32 2.82
CA ASP A 184 -4.13 -9.86 3.53
C ASP A 184 -5.23 -9.39 2.56
N LEU A 185 -4.87 -8.62 1.51
CA LEU A 185 -5.79 -8.17 0.48
C LEU A 185 -6.50 -9.35 -0.21
N ILE A 186 -5.74 -10.35 -0.66
CA ILE A 186 -6.34 -11.50 -1.36
C ILE A 186 -7.22 -12.31 -0.40
N ALA A 187 -6.80 -12.52 0.85
CA ALA A 187 -7.60 -13.21 1.84
C ALA A 187 -8.93 -12.47 2.08
N ASP A 188 -8.86 -11.16 2.32
CA ASP A 188 -10.05 -10.34 2.57
C ASP A 188 -11.02 -10.34 1.38
N LEU A 189 -10.49 -10.17 0.15
CA LEU A 189 -11.34 -10.14 -1.05
C LEU A 189 -11.95 -11.50 -1.36
N THR A 190 -11.22 -12.60 -1.17
CA THR A 190 -11.76 -13.95 -1.39
C THR A 190 -12.79 -14.36 -0.33
N ASP A 191 -12.67 -13.84 0.89
CA ASP A 191 -13.65 -14.03 1.94
C ASP A 191 -14.96 -13.24 1.69
N MET A 192 -14.84 -12.08 1.03
CA MET A 192 -15.99 -11.22 0.73
C MET A 192 -16.73 -11.60 -0.56
N HIS A 193 -16.06 -12.25 -1.52
CA HIS A 193 -16.56 -12.44 -2.88
C HIS A 193 -16.48 -13.89 -3.32
N ASP A 194 -17.64 -14.57 -3.35
CA ASP A 194 -17.76 -15.96 -3.76
C ASP A 194 -17.19 -16.19 -5.18
N GLY A 195 -16.38 -17.24 -5.32
CA GLY A 195 -15.75 -17.62 -6.58
C GLY A 195 -14.48 -16.86 -6.94
N LEU A 196 -14.12 -15.78 -6.25
CA LEU A 196 -12.86 -15.06 -6.50
C LEU A 196 -11.64 -15.94 -6.22
N ALA A 197 -11.71 -16.80 -5.20
CA ALA A 197 -10.66 -17.76 -4.88
C ALA A 197 -10.36 -18.76 -6.02
N ASP A 198 -11.34 -19.00 -6.90
CA ASP A 198 -11.20 -19.88 -8.07
C ASP A 198 -10.75 -19.15 -9.33
N ASN A 199 -10.49 -17.84 -9.26
CA ASN A 199 -10.12 -17.03 -10.42
C ASN A 199 -8.64 -17.22 -10.76
N PRO A 200 -8.29 -17.61 -12.03
CA PRO A 200 -6.90 -17.82 -12.44
C PRO A 200 -6.00 -16.59 -12.25
N ALA A 201 -6.54 -15.38 -12.44
CA ALA A 201 -5.75 -14.14 -12.26
C ALA A 201 -5.34 -13.92 -10.80
N ILE A 202 -6.18 -14.34 -9.85
CA ILE A 202 -5.83 -14.31 -8.42
C ILE A 202 -4.75 -15.36 -8.13
N TRP A 203 -4.81 -16.54 -8.74
CA TRP A 203 -3.73 -17.54 -8.60
C TRP A 203 -2.40 -17.04 -9.16
N ASP A 204 -2.44 -16.33 -10.30
CA ASP A 204 -1.24 -15.72 -10.90
C ASP A 204 -0.66 -14.63 -9.97
N LEU A 205 -1.51 -13.81 -9.36
CA LEU A 205 -1.08 -12.81 -8.39
C LEU A 205 -0.48 -13.48 -7.14
N GLN A 206 -1.13 -14.48 -6.59
CA GLN A 206 -0.62 -15.26 -5.46
C GLN A 206 0.72 -15.93 -5.78
N ALA A 207 0.91 -16.42 -7.00
CA ALA A 207 2.15 -17.05 -7.43
C ALA A 207 3.36 -16.10 -7.45
N ARG A 208 3.13 -14.78 -7.37
CA ARG A 208 4.19 -13.77 -7.24
C ARG A 208 4.77 -13.67 -5.82
N PHE A 209 4.05 -14.13 -4.77
CA PHE A 209 4.51 -14.07 -3.38
C PHE A 209 5.87 -14.72 -3.13
N PRO A 210 6.17 -15.92 -3.68
CA PRO A 210 7.48 -16.54 -3.49
C PRO A 210 8.62 -15.78 -4.16
N ARG A 211 8.31 -14.94 -5.15
CA ARG A 211 9.30 -14.15 -5.90
C ARG A 211 9.71 -12.87 -5.20
N LEU A 212 8.88 -12.39 -4.27
CA LEU A 212 9.25 -11.26 -3.43
C LEU A 212 10.27 -11.78 -2.41
N PRO A 213 11.56 -11.47 -2.55
CA PRO A 213 12.59 -12.03 -1.68
C PRO A 213 12.32 -11.59 -0.23
N SER A 214 12.39 -12.54 0.69
CA SER A 214 12.18 -12.35 2.14
C SER A 214 13.30 -11.52 2.80
#